data_708d2079b483b11149ae831f533820db
#
_entry.id   708d2079b483b11149ae831f533820db
#
_cell.length_a   1.000
_cell.length_b   1.000
_cell.length_c   1.000
_cell.angle_alpha   90.00
_cell.angle_beta   90.00
_cell.angle_gamma   90.00
#
_symmetry.space_group_name_H-M   'P 1'
#
loop_
_entity.id
_entity.type
_entity.pdbx_description
1 polymer ?
#
loop_
_entity_poly.entity_id
_entity_poly.type
_entity_poly.pdbx_seq_one_letter_code
_entity_poly.pdbx_strand_id
1 'polypeptide(L)'
;MKAKILEDSTAAHTRLAAEVELTLSCESRRLNAMQLYLACLLATAHGAFLGGLRAPTRTPVRSSARSMISMDVSKGVVITGGAGGVGYAYADSFLARGHWVVICDVKDPADAVAALRAKHASVPNAKIEGCVCDVSDASSVEALGAFAKEKLGTIHYWINNAGINGGRRPFTSVPLGVVEAVVKVNLVGVLLCTHVAMTTMREQKGVTSHVFNTVGSGVKGGGTPGYVTYGATKRGLPQMTESLVKEIEEGVQGYDKEDWPGKVNCHTLSPGMVFTDLLLDDSTPELRKFPFGVLAALPETVGEDLVPKILATSGNGKKVEFLDNKRVLTKFYEKFVEGKPSEFVDDDGNVIKKPGETYADNGVAKQY
;
A
#
# COMPACT_ATOMS: atom_id res chain seq x y z
N MET A 1 -38.56 22.46 -20.71
CA MET A 1 -39.08 21.69 -19.56
C MET A 1 -38.01 20.92 -18.82
N LYS A 2 -37.06 20.22 -19.46
CA LYS A 2 -35.97 19.51 -18.78
C LYS A 2 -34.93 20.41 -18.07
N ALA A 3 -34.63 21.60 -18.62
CA ALA A 3 -33.67 22.53 -18.00
C ALA A 3 -34.20 23.14 -16.67
N LYS A 4 -35.47 23.41 -16.57
CA LYS A 4 -36.09 23.98 -15.37
C LYS A 4 -36.19 22.98 -14.20
N ILE A 5 -36.27 21.67 -14.51
CA ILE A 5 -36.27 20.61 -13.50
C ILE A 5 -34.83 20.40 -12.92
N LEU A 6 -33.79 20.64 -13.71
CA LEU A 6 -32.41 20.57 -13.24
C LEU A 6 -32.04 21.78 -12.36
N GLU A 7 -32.49 22.98 -12.70
CA GLU A 7 -32.27 24.19 -11.89
C GLU A 7 -33.01 24.13 -10.54
N ASP A 8 -34.23 23.63 -10.52
CA ASP A 8 -35.00 23.45 -9.27
C ASP A 8 -34.41 22.37 -8.36
N SER A 9 -33.82 21.31 -8.94
CA SER A 9 -33.11 20.27 -8.20
C SER A 9 -31.83 20.81 -7.54
N THR A 10 -31.06 21.63 -8.24
CA THR A 10 -29.80 22.21 -7.72
C THR A 10 -30.07 23.24 -6.62
N ALA A 11 -31.13 24.05 -6.76
CA ALA A 11 -31.57 25.02 -5.75
C ALA A 11 -32.08 24.34 -4.46
N ALA A 12 -32.81 23.22 -4.61
CA ALA A 12 -33.27 22.42 -3.47
C ALA A 12 -32.10 21.78 -2.68
N HIS A 13 -31.07 21.28 -3.35
CA HIS A 13 -29.90 20.74 -2.70
C HIS A 13 -29.05 21.79 -1.95
N THR A 14 -28.99 23.01 -2.51
CA THR A 14 -28.26 24.11 -1.86
C THR A 14 -28.97 24.65 -0.62
N ARG A 15 -30.31 24.69 -0.64
CA ARG A 15 -31.12 25.08 0.53
C ARG A 15 -31.06 24.03 1.65
N LEU A 16 -31.14 22.74 1.32
CA LEU A 16 -31.03 21.66 2.31
C LEU A 16 -29.64 21.63 2.99
N ALA A 17 -28.60 21.91 2.23
CA ALA A 17 -27.24 22.01 2.77
C ALA A 17 -27.10 23.20 3.74
N ALA A 18 -27.70 24.35 3.43
CA ALA A 18 -27.62 25.54 4.27
C ALA A 18 -28.48 25.44 5.57
N GLU A 19 -29.60 24.74 5.55
CA GLU A 19 -30.42 24.50 6.76
C GLU A 19 -29.78 23.47 7.72
N VAL A 20 -29.01 22.51 7.20
CA VAL A 20 -28.28 21.53 8.01
C VAL A 20 -27.05 22.14 8.71
N GLU A 21 -26.41 23.16 8.11
CA GLU A 21 -25.27 23.86 8.73
C GLU A 21 -25.65 24.70 9.96
N LEU A 22 -26.88 25.13 10.08
CA LEU A 22 -27.31 26.06 11.14
C LEU A 22 -27.71 25.40 12.47
N THR A 23 -27.85 24.08 12.54
CA THR A 23 -28.47 23.40 13.71
C THR A 23 -27.55 22.53 14.54
N LEU A 24 -26.24 22.39 14.26
CA LEU A 24 -25.40 21.40 14.90
C LEU A 24 -24.14 21.97 15.58
N SER A 25 -23.91 21.60 16.86
CA SER A 25 -22.67 21.89 17.58
C SER A 25 -21.47 21.13 17.00
N CYS A 26 -20.24 21.61 17.28
CA CYS A 26 -19.01 21.22 16.54
C CYS A 26 -18.68 19.72 16.56
N GLU A 27 -19.12 18.95 17.56
CA GLU A 27 -18.88 17.51 17.65
C GLU A 27 -19.90 16.66 16.89
N SER A 28 -21.15 17.06 16.89
CA SER A 28 -22.20 16.38 16.11
C SER A 28 -22.08 16.64 14.60
N ARG A 29 -21.44 17.74 14.18
CA ARG A 29 -21.23 18.07 12.75
C ARG A 29 -20.32 17.08 12.02
N ARG A 30 -19.32 16.52 12.69
CA ARG A 30 -18.39 15.54 12.07
C ARG A 30 -19.03 14.17 11.85
N LEU A 31 -19.84 13.71 12.79
CA LEU A 31 -20.55 12.44 12.67
C LEU A 31 -21.66 12.50 11.61
N ASN A 32 -22.40 13.62 11.56
CA ASN A 32 -23.50 13.78 10.62
C ASN A 32 -23.04 14.07 9.17
N ALA A 33 -21.93 14.79 8.97
CA ALA A 33 -21.37 14.99 7.63
C ALA A 33 -20.92 13.67 6.99
N MET A 34 -20.41 12.75 7.80
CA MET A 34 -20.00 11.42 7.36
C MET A 34 -21.20 10.51 7.07
N GLN A 35 -22.26 10.60 7.88
CA GLN A 35 -23.52 9.89 7.65
C GLN A 35 -24.25 10.40 6.40
N LEU A 36 -24.24 11.70 6.14
CA LEU A 36 -24.79 12.32 4.94
C LEU A 36 -23.98 11.96 3.68
N TYR A 37 -22.66 11.93 3.77
CA TYR A 37 -21.79 11.48 2.67
C TYR A 37 -22.03 9.99 2.35
N LEU A 38 -22.20 9.17 3.38
CA LEU A 38 -22.55 7.75 3.23
C LEU A 38 -23.96 7.57 2.63
N ALA A 39 -24.92 8.35 3.06
CA ALA A 39 -26.29 8.33 2.53
C ALA A 39 -26.33 8.79 1.05
N CYS A 40 -25.56 9.80 0.66
CA CYS A 40 -25.44 10.21 -0.74
C CYS A 40 -24.77 9.14 -1.62
N LEU A 41 -23.76 8.44 -1.10
CA LEU A 41 -23.11 7.32 -1.81
C LEU A 41 -24.08 6.12 -1.97
N LEU A 42 -24.91 5.84 -0.96
CA LEU A 42 -25.92 4.78 -1.01
C LEU A 42 -27.07 5.13 -1.96
N ALA A 43 -27.48 6.39 -2.02
CA ALA A 43 -28.52 6.86 -2.93
C ALA A 43 -28.09 6.79 -4.41
N THR A 44 -26.83 7.08 -4.70
CA THR A 44 -26.27 6.94 -6.07
C THR A 44 -26.10 5.47 -6.48
N ALA A 45 -25.86 4.57 -5.53
CA ALA A 45 -25.78 3.14 -5.80
C ALA A 45 -27.18 2.52 -6.07
N HIS A 46 -28.25 3.02 -5.44
CA HIS A 46 -29.64 2.54 -5.68
C HIS A 46 -30.20 2.98 -7.03
N GLY A 47 -29.78 4.11 -7.57
CA GLY A 47 -30.23 4.59 -8.88
C GLY A 47 -29.71 3.77 -10.07
N ALA A 48 -28.64 3.00 -9.90
CA ALA A 48 -28.04 2.16 -10.94
C ALA A 48 -28.58 0.71 -10.98
N PHE A 49 -29.44 0.31 -10.04
CA PHE A 49 -29.85 -1.11 -9.88
C PHE A 49 -31.22 -1.47 -10.45
N LEU A 50 -31.96 -0.52 -11.05
CA LEU A 50 -33.32 -0.76 -11.60
C LEU A 50 -33.35 -0.97 -13.12
N GLY A 51 -32.31 -1.52 -13.70
CA GLY A 51 -32.23 -1.86 -15.14
C GLY A 51 -31.87 -3.32 -15.37
N GLY A 52 -32.84 -4.22 -15.42
CA GLY A 52 -32.74 -5.46 -16.19
C GLY A 52 -32.24 -6.73 -15.51
N LEU A 53 -33.07 -7.39 -14.72
CA LEU A 53 -32.90 -8.81 -14.35
C LEU A 53 -33.45 -9.72 -15.43
N ARG A 54 -32.57 -10.32 -16.25
CA ARG A 54 -32.84 -11.59 -16.95
C ARG A 54 -31.97 -12.66 -16.31
N ALA A 55 -32.62 -13.64 -15.70
CA ALA A 55 -31.94 -14.79 -15.09
C ALA A 55 -31.28 -15.67 -16.18
N PRO A 56 -30.01 -16.05 -16.03
CA PRO A 56 -29.42 -17.11 -16.87
C PRO A 56 -29.71 -18.47 -16.28
N THR A 57 -30.25 -19.36 -17.11
CA THR A 57 -30.45 -20.79 -16.85
C THR A 57 -29.09 -21.48 -16.57
N ARG A 58 -29.03 -22.17 -15.45
CA ARG A 58 -27.86 -22.99 -15.06
C ARG A 58 -27.82 -24.26 -15.88
N THR A 59 -26.80 -24.45 -16.68
CA THR A 59 -26.31 -25.77 -17.11
C THR A 59 -25.15 -26.18 -16.21
N PRO A 60 -25.09 -27.42 -15.72
CA PRO A 60 -23.98 -27.89 -14.91
C PRO A 60 -22.78 -28.22 -15.81
N VAL A 61 -21.78 -27.37 -15.84
CA VAL A 61 -20.49 -27.71 -16.42
C VAL A 61 -19.66 -28.46 -15.38
N ARG A 62 -19.51 -29.73 -15.57
CA ARG A 62 -18.49 -30.55 -14.92
C ARG A 62 -17.13 -30.08 -15.44
N SER A 63 -16.43 -29.28 -14.70
CA SER A 63 -15.05 -28.92 -14.98
C SER A 63 -14.14 -29.61 -13.98
N SER A 64 -13.58 -30.73 -14.38
CA SER A 64 -12.34 -31.23 -13.84
C SER A 64 -11.19 -30.45 -14.50
N ALA A 65 -11.07 -29.18 -14.20
CA ALA A 65 -9.88 -28.46 -14.52
C ALA A 65 -8.84 -28.77 -13.42
N ARG A 66 -8.08 -29.84 -13.64
CA ARG A 66 -6.76 -30.00 -13.05
C ARG A 66 -5.97 -28.75 -13.50
N SER A 67 -5.86 -27.75 -12.62
CA SER A 67 -5.01 -26.59 -12.84
C SER A 67 -3.61 -27.12 -13.16
N MET A 68 -3.23 -27.07 -14.43
CA MET A 68 -1.84 -27.11 -14.81
C MET A 68 -1.23 -25.86 -14.17
N ILE A 69 -0.53 -26.03 -13.05
CA ILE A 69 0.37 -25.01 -12.52
C ILE A 69 1.37 -24.80 -13.66
N SER A 70 1.19 -23.74 -14.43
CA SER A 70 2.27 -23.24 -15.26
C SER A 70 3.40 -22.97 -14.25
N MET A 71 4.55 -23.63 -14.44
CA MET A 71 5.73 -23.32 -13.66
C MET A 71 6.10 -21.87 -14.01
N ASP A 72 5.52 -20.94 -13.26
CA ASP A 72 5.83 -19.53 -13.44
C ASP A 72 7.32 -19.36 -13.13
N VAL A 73 8.06 -18.81 -14.07
CA VAL A 73 9.51 -18.65 -13.90
C VAL A 73 9.74 -17.77 -12.67
N SER A 74 10.57 -18.26 -11.75
CA SER A 74 10.90 -17.52 -10.53
C SER A 74 11.32 -16.09 -10.84
N LYS A 75 10.71 -15.12 -10.18
CA LYS A 75 10.98 -13.69 -10.35
C LYS A 75 11.94 -13.21 -9.27
N GLY A 76 12.90 -12.36 -9.64
CA GLY A 76 13.76 -11.66 -8.68
C GLY A 76 13.05 -10.41 -8.15
N VAL A 77 13.00 -10.27 -6.84
CA VAL A 77 12.29 -9.20 -6.13
C VAL A 77 13.19 -8.53 -5.11
N VAL A 78 13.24 -7.21 -5.10
CA VAL A 78 13.93 -6.40 -4.07
C VAL A 78 12.88 -5.68 -3.23
N ILE A 79 13.03 -5.71 -1.90
CA ILE A 79 12.11 -5.04 -0.96
C ILE A 79 12.92 -4.27 0.07
N THR A 80 12.74 -2.94 0.14
CA THR A 80 13.36 -2.11 1.18
C THR A 80 12.49 -2.07 2.44
N GLY A 81 13.09 -1.99 3.64
CA GLY A 81 12.36 -2.12 4.90
C GLY A 81 11.73 -3.50 5.05
N GLY A 82 12.48 -4.55 4.70
CA GLY A 82 11.98 -5.91 4.60
C GLY A 82 12.19 -6.76 5.85
N ALA A 83 12.86 -6.25 6.89
CA ALA A 83 13.09 -6.99 8.13
C ALA A 83 11.86 -7.06 9.04
N GLY A 84 10.82 -6.26 8.75
CA GLY A 84 9.60 -6.23 9.56
C GLY A 84 8.39 -5.68 8.83
N GLY A 85 7.26 -5.63 9.52
CA GLY A 85 6.02 -5.01 9.05
C GLY A 85 5.56 -5.50 7.69
N VAL A 86 5.12 -4.57 6.86
CA VAL A 86 4.57 -4.86 5.52
C VAL A 86 5.62 -5.42 4.57
N GLY A 87 6.87 -4.94 4.68
CA GLY A 87 7.97 -5.43 3.83
C GLY A 87 8.27 -6.90 4.05
N TYR A 88 8.28 -7.34 5.31
CA TYR A 88 8.42 -8.76 5.66
C TYR A 88 7.25 -9.60 5.10
N ALA A 89 6.02 -9.10 5.24
CA ALA A 89 4.84 -9.79 4.71
C ALA A 89 4.85 -9.89 3.18
N TYR A 90 5.37 -8.89 2.48
CA TYR A 90 5.60 -9.01 1.04
C TYR A 90 6.62 -10.10 0.72
N ALA A 91 7.77 -10.10 1.43
CA ALA A 91 8.80 -11.13 1.24
C ALA A 91 8.23 -12.53 1.47
N ASP A 92 7.49 -12.72 2.56
CA ASP A 92 6.80 -13.96 2.90
C ASP A 92 5.87 -14.43 1.77
N SER A 93 5.05 -13.54 1.27
CA SER A 93 4.08 -13.83 0.21
C SER A 93 4.73 -14.13 -1.15
N PHE A 94 5.85 -13.48 -1.50
CA PHE A 94 6.64 -13.80 -2.70
C PHE A 94 7.33 -15.15 -2.58
N LEU A 95 7.93 -15.46 -1.43
CA LEU A 95 8.57 -16.74 -1.16
C LEU A 95 7.60 -17.90 -1.19
N ALA A 96 6.40 -17.73 -0.63
CA ALA A 96 5.33 -18.73 -0.69
C ALA A 96 4.95 -19.12 -2.14
N ARG A 97 5.28 -18.26 -3.11
CA ARG A 97 5.05 -18.46 -4.56
C ARG A 97 6.29 -18.90 -5.34
N GLY A 98 7.38 -19.24 -4.63
CA GLY A 98 8.61 -19.75 -5.26
C GLY A 98 9.46 -18.67 -5.93
N HIS A 99 9.35 -17.42 -5.53
CA HIS A 99 10.16 -16.32 -6.06
C HIS A 99 11.46 -16.12 -5.26
N TRP A 100 12.39 -15.39 -5.85
CA TRP A 100 13.68 -15.06 -5.26
C TRP A 100 13.60 -13.64 -4.69
N VAL A 101 13.91 -13.49 -3.42
CA VAL A 101 13.72 -12.22 -2.71
C VAL A 101 15.04 -11.75 -2.11
N VAL A 102 15.34 -10.47 -2.31
CA VAL A 102 16.34 -9.71 -1.57
C VAL A 102 15.62 -8.71 -0.70
N ILE A 103 15.81 -8.77 0.60
CA ILE A 103 15.33 -7.75 1.54
C ILE A 103 16.49 -6.90 2.02
N CYS A 104 16.24 -5.62 2.29
CA CYS A 104 17.18 -4.81 3.04
C CYS A 104 16.48 -4.02 4.14
N ASP A 105 17.23 -3.66 5.15
CA ASP A 105 16.77 -2.82 6.24
C ASP A 105 17.95 -2.02 6.83
N VAL A 106 17.67 -0.94 7.56
CA VAL A 106 18.70 -0.19 8.29
C VAL A 106 19.27 -1.02 9.44
N LYS A 107 18.47 -1.91 10.00
CA LYS A 107 18.92 -2.95 10.95
C LYS A 107 19.33 -4.20 10.18
N ASP A 108 20.21 -5.00 10.79
CA ASP A 108 20.60 -6.28 10.19
C ASP A 108 19.38 -7.19 9.99
N PRO A 109 19.05 -7.57 8.75
CA PRO A 109 17.90 -8.43 8.46
C PRO A 109 18.16 -9.93 8.66
N ALA A 110 19.27 -10.33 9.22
CA ALA A 110 19.70 -11.73 9.32
C ALA A 110 18.65 -12.64 9.97
N ASP A 111 18.01 -12.21 11.06
CA ASP A 111 16.97 -12.97 11.75
C ASP A 111 15.72 -13.14 10.87
N ALA A 112 15.30 -12.07 10.20
CA ALA A 112 14.17 -12.11 9.28
C ALA A 112 14.44 -13.05 8.08
N VAL A 113 15.64 -12.99 7.53
CA VAL A 113 16.10 -13.90 6.47
C VAL A 113 16.10 -15.35 6.94
N ALA A 114 16.62 -15.62 8.13
CA ALA A 114 16.65 -16.98 8.69
C ALA A 114 15.22 -17.53 8.92
N ALA A 115 14.35 -16.73 9.49
CA ALA A 115 12.95 -17.10 9.74
C ALA A 115 12.20 -17.41 8.43
N LEU A 116 12.28 -16.51 7.43
CA LEU A 116 11.64 -16.70 6.13
C LEU A 116 12.23 -17.88 5.36
N ARG A 117 13.54 -18.10 5.41
CA ARG A 117 14.21 -19.24 4.79
C ARG A 117 13.73 -20.56 5.40
N ALA A 118 13.62 -20.62 6.72
CA ALA A 118 13.10 -21.80 7.41
C ALA A 118 11.62 -22.05 7.08
N LYS A 119 10.79 -21.01 7.09
CA LYS A 119 9.35 -21.10 6.78
C LYS A 119 9.11 -21.63 5.36
N HIS A 120 9.91 -21.24 4.39
CA HIS A 120 9.74 -21.59 2.99
C HIS A 120 10.71 -22.65 2.48
N ALA A 121 11.36 -23.39 3.37
CA ALA A 121 12.34 -24.42 3.00
C ALA A 121 11.78 -25.52 2.07
N SER A 122 10.48 -25.79 2.15
CA SER A 122 9.79 -26.78 1.30
C SER A 122 9.21 -26.19 0.01
N VAL A 123 9.25 -24.88 -0.17
CA VAL A 123 8.69 -24.23 -1.37
C VAL A 123 9.71 -24.31 -2.51
N PRO A 124 9.40 -24.96 -3.64
CA PRO A 124 10.32 -25.07 -4.76
C PRO A 124 10.76 -23.68 -5.25
N ASN A 125 12.04 -23.53 -5.53
CA ASN A 125 12.69 -22.31 -6.04
C ASN A 125 12.66 -21.09 -5.12
N ALA A 126 12.00 -21.10 -3.97
CA ALA A 126 12.05 -19.98 -3.04
C ALA A 126 13.48 -19.74 -2.53
N LYS A 127 13.95 -18.50 -2.66
CA LYS A 127 15.27 -18.09 -2.15
C LYS A 127 15.16 -16.71 -1.51
N ILE A 128 15.88 -16.52 -0.41
CA ILE A 128 15.94 -15.21 0.25
C ILE A 128 17.37 -14.91 0.65
N GLU A 129 17.76 -13.66 0.38
CA GLU A 129 18.99 -13.04 0.85
C GLU A 129 18.67 -11.67 1.46
N GLY A 130 19.56 -11.14 2.28
CA GLY A 130 19.38 -9.84 2.91
C GLY A 130 20.68 -9.10 3.12
N CYS A 131 20.60 -7.78 3.16
CA CYS A 131 21.73 -6.91 3.51
C CYS A 131 21.27 -5.71 4.32
N VAL A 132 22.18 -5.13 5.07
CA VAL A 132 21.98 -3.84 5.73
C VAL A 132 22.00 -2.75 4.66
N CYS A 133 21.02 -1.84 4.69
CA CYS A 133 20.98 -0.69 3.82
C CYS A 133 20.22 0.46 4.49
N ASP A 134 20.88 1.59 4.63
CA ASP A 134 20.22 2.87 4.90
C ASP A 134 19.80 3.48 3.57
N VAL A 135 18.49 3.48 3.31
CA VAL A 135 17.94 4.05 2.06
C VAL A 135 18.17 5.56 1.94
N SER A 136 18.47 6.25 3.03
CA SER A 136 18.79 7.68 3.02
C SER A 136 20.22 8.02 2.62
N ASP A 137 21.08 7.00 2.46
CA ASP A 137 22.48 7.12 2.02
C ASP A 137 22.67 6.56 0.60
N ALA A 138 23.14 7.40 -0.31
CA ALA A 138 23.29 7.05 -1.71
C ALA A 138 24.23 5.85 -1.93
N SER A 139 25.37 5.82 -1.22
CA SER A 139 26.35 4.74 -1.36
C SER A 139 25.81 3.40 -0.88
N SER A 140 24.98 3.43 0.17
CA SER A 140 24.30 2.24 0.69
C SER A 140 23.27 1.71 -0.31
N VAL A 141 22.54 2.60 -1.00
CA VAL A 141 21.56 2.21 -2.02
C VAL A 141 22.24 1.68 -3.30
N GLU A 142 23.37 2.26 -3.72
CA GLU A 142 24.19 1.72 -4.81
C GLU A 142 24.70 0.31 -4.50
N ALA A 143 25.18 0.09 -3.28
CA ALA A 143 25.62 -1.23 -2.81
C ALA A 143 24.45 -2.24 -2.80
N LEU A 144 23.22 -1.82 -2.41
CA LEU A 144 22.01 -2.65 -2.51
C LEU A 144 21.74 -3.05 -3.96
N GLY A 145 21.84 -2.11 -4.91
CA GLY A 145 21.65 -2.40 -6.34
C GLY A 145 22.63 -3.46 -6.86
N ALA A 146 23.89 -3.31 -6.53
CA ALA A 146 24.92 -4.28 -6.89
C ALA A 146 24.69 -5.66 -6.24
N PHE A 147 24.36 -5.69 -4.94
CA PHE A 147 24.04 -6.91 -4.21
C PHE A 147 22.82 -7.63 -4.80
N ALA A 148 21.76 -6.89 -5.09
CA ALA A 148 20.55 -7.46 -5.69
C ALA A 148 20.83 -8.06 -7.08
N LYS A 149 21.62 -7.38 -7.91
CA LYS A 149 22.03 -7.90 -9.23
C LYS A 149 22.86 -9.19 -9.09
N GLU A 150 23.77 -9.25 -8.12
CA GLU A 150 24.59 -10.46 -7.84
C GLU A 150 23.71 -11.63 -7.40
N LYS A 151 22.80 -11.41 -6.44
CA LYS A 151 22.01 -12.50 -5.82
C LYS A 151 20.84 -12.98 -6.66
N LEU A 152 20.19 -12.08 -7.39
CA LEU A 152 19.01 -12.39 -8.19
C LEU A 152 19.33 -12.67 -9.67
N GLY A 153 20.45 -12.17 -10.18
CA GLY A 153 20.76 -12.17 -11.61
C GLY A 153 19.84 -11.26 -12.40
N THR A 154 18.53 -11.49 -12.33
CA THR A 154 17.51 -10.66 -12.97
C THR A 154 16.55 -10.08 -11.92
N ILE A 155 16.38 -8.77 -11.90
CA ILE A 155 15.48 -8.04 -11.02
C ILE A 155 14.20 -7.73 -11.80
N HIS A 156 13.08 -8.34 -11.40
CA HIS A 156 11.78 -8.13 -12.04
C HIS A 156 10.95 -7.09 -11.30
N TYR A 157 11.04 -7.07 -9.96
CA TYR A 157 10.28 -6.17 -9.11
C TYR A 157 11.20 -5.51 -8.08
N TRP A 158 11.03 -4.20 -7.92
CA TRP A 158 11.67 -3.43 -6.86
C TRP A 158 10.62 -2.67 -6.07
N ILE A 159 10.49 -2.94 -4.78
CA ILE A 159 9.46 -2.38 -3.92
C ILE A 159 10.12 -1.43 -2.92
N ASN A 160 9.95 -0.13 -3.12
CA ASN A 160 10.33 0.91 -2.19
C ASN A 160 9.29 0.96 -1.06
N ASN A 161 9.54 0.20 0.00
CA ASN A 161 8.64 0.09 1.15
C ASN A 161 9.19 0.77 2.41
N ALA A 162 10.49 0.87 2.59
CA ALA A 162 11.11 1.52 3.75
C ALA A 162 10.50 2.90 4.03
N GLY A 163 10.22 3.16 5.30
CA GLY A 163 9.65 4.43 5.72
C GLY A 163 9.45 4.53 7.22
N ILE A 164 9.44 5.76 7.73
CA ILE A 164 9.20 6.12 9.14
C ILE A 164 8.11 7.18 9.24
N ASN A 165 7.35 7.20 10.35
CA ASN A 165 6.29 8.20 10.55
C ASN A 165 6.76 9.44 11.34
N GLY A 166 7.83 9.33 12.12
CA GLY A 166 8.39 10.41 12.94
C GLY A 166 7.62 10.70 14.23
N GLY A 167 6.62 9.88 14.58
CA GLY A 167 5.76 10.07 15.74
C GLY A 167 4.65 11.09 15.52
N ARG A 168 3.53 10.90 16.25
CA ARG A 168 2.36 11.78 16.16
C ARG A 168 2.41 12.86 17.25
N ARG A 169 2.61 14.12 16.85
CA ARG A 169 2.64 15.28 17.76
C ARG A 169 2.36 16.59 17.01
N PRO A 170 2.04 17.69 17.73
CA PRO A 170 1.97 19.02 17.11
C PRO A 170 3.28 19.33 16.37
N PHE A 171 3.19 19.88 15.17
CA PHE A 171 4.36 20.09 14.31
C PHE A 171 5.44 20.96 14.97
N THR A 172 5.03 21.98 15.73
CA THR A 172 5.94 22.84 16.48
C THR A 172 6.73 22.12 17.59
N SER A 173 6.29 20.93 18.00
CA SER A 173 6.95 20.06 18.99
C SER A 173 7.76 18.93 18.38
N VAL A 174 7.82 18.86 17.04
CA VAL A 174 8.65 17.85 16.35
C VAL A 174 10.11 18.32 16.38
N PRO A 175 11.04 17.51 16.91
CA PRO A 175 12.48 17.85 16.84
C PRO A 175 12.93 17.97 15.37
N LEU A 176 13.76 18.98 15.06
CA LEU A 176 14.22 19.20 13.69
C LEU A 176 14.91 17.99 13.09
N GLY A 177 15.71 17.25 13.87
CA GLY A 177 16.33 16.00 13.40
C GLY A 177 15.32 14.91 12.99
N VAL A 178 14.14 14.87 13.61
CA VAL A 178 13.05 13.97 13.21
C VAL A 178 12.42 14.44 11.89
N VAL A 179 12.23 15.75 11.70
CA VAL A 179 11.76 16.31 10.42
C VAL A 179 12.70 15.90 9.29
N GLU A 180 14.01 16.10 9.48
CA GLU A 180 15.04 15.73 8.52
C GLU A 180 15.05 14.21 8.25
N ALA A 181 15.02 13.39 9.29
CA ALA A 181 15.03 11.92 9.14
C ALA A 181 13.83 11.44 8.33
N VAL A 182 12.62 11.94 8.62
CA VAL A 182 11.41 11.56 7.86
C VAL A 182 11.52 11.95 6.38
N VAL A 183 12.05 13.13 6.09
CA VAL A 183 12.26 13.58 4.70
C VAL A 183 13.33 12.74 4.02
N LYS A 184 14.45 12.50 4.69
CA LYS A 184 15.56 11.68 4.14
C LYS A 184 15.11 10.26 3.81
N VAL A 185 14.42 9.58 4.72
CA VAL A 185 13.97 8.20 4.48
C VAL A 185 12.82 8.14 3.47
N ASN A 186 11.74 8.90 3.72
CA ASN A 186 10.48 8.71 2.98
C ASN A 186 10.45 9.38 1.60
N LEU A 187 11.32 10.34 1.34
CA LEU A 187 11.34 11.05 0.06
C LEU A 187 12.69 10.88 -0.63
N VAL A 188 13.80 11.30 -0.01
CA VAL A 188 15.13 11.16 -0.61
C VAL A 188 15.46 9.69 -0.82
N GLY A 189 15.23 8.83 0.17
CA GLY A 189 15.48 7.39 0.07
C GLY A 189 14.68 6.72 -1.05
N VAL A 190 13.40 7.10 -1.22
CA VAL A 190 12.59 6.58 -2.33
C VAL A 190 13.12 7.05 -3.68
N LEU A 191 13.56 8.31 -3.80
CA LEU A 191 14.18 8.83 -5.02
C LEU A 191 15.47 8.09 -5.35
N LEU A 192 16.38 7.90 -4.38
CA LEU A 192 17.65 7.17 -4.54
C LEU A 192 17.39 5.72 -4.95
N CYS A 193 16.54 5.01 -4.22
CA CYS A 193 16.20 3.63 -4.53
C CYS A 193 15.53 3.48 -5.90
N THR A 194 14.65 4.42 -6.27
CA THR A 194 14.01 4.41 -7.59
C THR A 194 15.05 4.63 -8.69
N HIS A 195 15.97 5.57 -8.51
CA HIS A 195 17.05 5.84 -9.46
C HIS A 195 17.93 4.60 -9.67
N VAL A 196 18.44 3.99 -8.59
CA VAL A 196 19.28 2.80 -8.67
C VAL A 196 18.52 1.61 -9.26
N ALA A 197 17.25 1.40 -8.87
CA ALA A 197 16.40 0.37 -9.45
C ALA A 197 16.28 0.55 -10.97
N MET A 198 15.91 1.73 -11.43
CA MET A 198 15.71 2.02 -12.86
C MET A 198 17.01 1.87 -13.65
N THR A 199 18.12 2.42 -13.16
CA THR A 199 19.41 2.32 -13.85
C THR A 199 19.92 0.87 -13.95
N THR A 200 19.71 0.06 -12.90
CA THR A 200 20.07 -1.35 -12.90
C THR A 200 19.20 -2.20 -13.81
N MET A 201 17.87 -1.97 -13.74
CA MET A 201 16.87 -2.78 -14.46
C MET A 201 16.83 -2.47 -15.98
N ARG A 202 17.08 -1.22 -16.37
CA ARG A 202 17.06 -0.83 -17.79
C ARG A 202 18.09 -1.55 -18.64
N GLU A 203 19.16 -2.04 -18.02
CA GLU A 203 20.23 -2.78 -18.68
C GLU A 203 19.88 -4.25 -18.95
N GLN A 204 18.78 -4.75 -18.40
CA GLN A 204 18.38 -6.16 -18.48
C GLN A 204 17.68 -6.46 -19.83
N LYS A 205 18.45 -6.89 -20.81
CA LYS A 205 17.97 -7.12 -22.18
C LYS A 205 16.75 -8.03 -22.25
N GLY A 206 15.68 -7.53 -22.86
CA GLY A 206 14.44 -8.28 -23.08
C GLY A 206 13.60 -8.52 -21.82
N VAL A 207 13.95 -7.91 -20.69
CA VAL A 207 13.20 -8.02 -19.42
C VAL A 207 12.26 -6.82 -19.28
N THR A 208 11.03 -7.10 -18.83
CA THR A 208 10.12 -6.06 -18.34
C THR A 208 10.16 -6.10 -16.81
N SER A 209 10.54 -4.98 -16.23
CA SER A 209 10.70 -4.81 -14.78
C SER A 209 9.76 -3.73 -14.25
N HIS A 210 9.48 -3.78 -12.95
CA HIS A 210 8.50 -2.92 -12.30
C HIS A 210 9.04 -2.35 -11.00
N VAL A 211 8.98 -1.03 -10.82
CA VAL A 211 9.31 -0.32 -9.59
C VAL A 211 8.01 0.13 -8.93
N PHE A 212 7.82 -0.22 -7.66
CA PHE A 212 6.66 0.15 -6.87
C PHE A 212 7.05 1.09 -5.73
N ASN A 213 6.46 2.28 -5.71
CA ASN A 213 6.68 3.27 -4.67
C ASN A 213 5.54 3.22 -3.66
N THR A 214 5.83 2.82 -2.41
CA THR A 214 4.83 2.71 -1.35
C THR A 214 4.37 4.08 -0.90
N VAL A 215 3.11 4.38 -1.18
CA VAL A 215 2.42 5.60 -0.75
C VAL A 215 1.69 5.37 0.58
N GLY A 216 1.52 6.44 1.35
CA GLY A 216 0.82 6.37 2.63
C GLY A 216 -0.69 6.52 2.50
N SER A 217 -1.40 6.17 3.57
CA SER A 217 -2.80 6.54 3.75
C SER A 217 -2.92 8.08 3.74
N GLY A 218 -3.99 8.62 3.16
CA GLY A 218 -4.21 10.06 3.07
C GLY A 218 -3.65 10.75 1.83
N VAL A 219 -2.97 10.01 0.94
CA VAL A 219 -2.51 10.56 -0.36
C VAL A 219 -3.68 11.10 -1.19
N LYS A 220 -4.86 10.48 -1.09
CA LYS A 220 -6.11 10.93 -1.73
C LYS A 220 -6.97 11.84 -0.83
N GLY A 221 -6.68 11.91 0.47
CA GLY A 221 -7.50 12.59 1.47
C GLY A 221 -6.96 13.93 1.93
N GLY A 222 -7.59 14.48 2.96
CA GLY A 222 -7.14 15.67 3.67
C GLY A 222 -5.89 15.45 4.50
N GLY A 223 -5.32 16.54 5.04
CA GLY A 223 -4.20 16.47 5.96
C GLY A 223 -4.57 15.75 7.26
N THR A 224 -3.62 15.02 7.82
CA THR A 224 -3.79 14.34 9.12
C THR A 224 -3.03 15.11 10.19
N PRO A 225 -3.71 15.70 11.19
CA PRO A 225 -3.05 16.39 12.29
C PRO A 225 -2.07 15.47 13.02
N GLY A 226 -0.88 16.01 13.29
CA GLY A 226 0.22 15.28 13.95
C GLY A 226 1.17 14.55 13.01
N TYR A 227 0.87 14.45 11.72
CA TYR A 227 1.70 13.79 10.70
C TYR A 227 2.11 14.71 9.55
N VAL A 228 2.43 15.97 9.87
CA VAL A 228 2.75 17.00 8.86
C VAL A 228 3.89 16.56 7.95
N THR A 229 5.04 16.17 8.51
CA THR A 229 6.23 15.79 7.74
C THR A 229 5.99 14.50 6.95
N TYR A 230 5.43 13.49 7.61
CA TYR A 230 5.08 12.22 6.95
C TYR A 230 4.11 12.44 5.77
N GLY A 231 3.02 13.19 6.01
CA GLY A 231 2.03 13.49 4.98
C GLY A 231 2.62 14.23 3.79
N ALA A 232 3.50 15.21 4.05
CA ALA A 232 4.19 15.96 3.00
C ALA A 232 5.06 15.04 2.13
N THR A 233 5.85 14.15 2.74
CA THR A 233 6.73 13.22 1.99
C THR A 233 5.91 12.23 1.17
N LYS A 234 4.91 11.60 1.75
CA LYS A 234 4.09 10.58 1.06
C LYS A 234 3.23 11.19 -0.05
N ARG A 235 2.83 12.46 0.08
CA ARG A 235 2.08 13.18 -0.96
C ARG A 235 2.92 13.51 -2.20
N GLY A 236 4.23 13.63 -2.06
CA GLY A 236 5.15 13.84 -3.17
C GLY A 236 5.35 12.61 -4.06
N LEU A 237 5.17 11.41 -3.53
CA LEU A 237 5.47 10.16 -4.26
C LEU A 237 4.56 9.90 -5.47
N PRO A 238 3.24 10.14 -5.45
CA PRO A 238 2.42 10.07 -6.65
C PRO A 238 2.88 11.04 -7.74
N GLN A 239 3.23 12.28 -7.39
CA GLN A 239 3.73 13.28 -8.34
C GLN A 239 5.05 12.83 -8.96
N MET A 240 5.99 12.33 -8.15
CA MET A 240 7.24 11.74 -8.62
C MET A 240 6.97 10.59 -9.59
N THR A 241 6.10 9.65 -9.21
CA THR A 241 5.76 8.48 -10.03
C THR A 241 5.10 8.91 -11.35
N GLU A 242 4.20 9.89 -11.33
CA GLU A 242 3.56 10.42 -12.54
C GLU A 242 4.58 11.08 -13.49
N SER A 243 5.53 11.83 -12.94
CA SER A 243 6.61 12.45 -13.73
C SER A 243 7.48 11.38 -14.39
N LEU A 244 7.88 10.33 -13.65
CA LEU A 244 8.65 9.21 -14.18
C LEU A 244 7.88 8.44 -15.27
N VAL A 245 6.58 8.23 -15.08
CA VAL A 245 5.72 7.58 -16.09
C VAL A 245 5.76 8.35 -17.42
N LYS A 246 5.59 9.67 -17.37
CA LYS A 246 5.66 10.53 -18.56
C LYS A 246 7.05 10.51 -19.17
N GLU A 247 8.10 10.60 -18.38
CA GLU A 247 9.48 10.54 -18.86
C GLU A 247 9.79 9.22 -19.58
N ILE A 248 9.33 8.10 -19.04
CA ILE A 248 9.48 6.77 -19.65
C ILE A 248 8.71 6.69 -20.99
N GLU A 249 7.50 7.24 -21.05
CA GLU A 249 6.62 7.13 -22.20
C GLU A 249 6.95 8.14 -23.30
N GLU A 250 7.19 9.39 -22.94
CA GLU A 250 7.32 10.54 -23.85
C GLU A 250 8.78 10.98 -24.04
N GLY A 251 9.68 10.64 -23.12
CA GLY A 251 11.04 11.20 -23.04
C GLY A 251 11.07 12.59 -22.40
N VAL A 252 12.25 13.20 -22.40
CA VAL A 252 12.47 14.55 -21.85
C VAL A 252 12.81 15.50 -23.00
N GLN A 253 12.07 16.60 -23.13
CA GLN A 253 12.29 17.58 -24.18
C GLN A 253 13.73 18.15 -24.12
N GLY A 254 14.42 18.13 -25.25
CA GLY A 254 15.81 18.59 -25.37
C GLY A 254 16.86 17.51 -25.06
N TYR A 255 16.43 16.29 -24.77
CA TYR A 255 17.30 15.13 -24.60
C TYR A 255 16.88 14.02 -25.57
N ASP A 256 17.87 13.28 -26.09
CA ASP A 256 17.59 12.11 -26.88
C ASP A 256 16.91 11.04 -26.04
N LYS A 257 15.88 10.41 -26.58
CA LYS A 257 15.23 9.29 -25.90
C LYS A 257 16.19 8.11 -25.84
N GLU A 258 16.56 7.73 -24.64
CA GLU A 258 17.43 6.58 -24.42
C GLU A 258 16.75 5.27 -24.88
N ASP A 259 17.47 4.48 -25.68
CA ASP A 259 17.03 3.14 -26.06
C ASP A 259 17.54 2.14 -25.01
N TRP A 260 16.65 1.79 -24.07
CA TRP A 260 16.99 0.88 -22.99
C TRP A 260 16.84 -0.57 -23.44
N PRO A 261 17.86 -1.42 -23.20
CA PRO A 261 17.79 -2.86 -23.46
C PRO A 261 16.66 -3.56 -22.70
N GLY A 262 16.34 -3.10 -21.50
CA GLY A 262 15.26 -3.55 -20.65
C GLY A 262 14.14 -2.52 -20.53
N LYS A 263 12.92 -2.99 -20.35
CA LYS A 263 11.75 -2.13 -20.11
C LYS A 263 11.53 -1.97 -18.61
N VAL A 264 11.43 -0.73 -18.13
CA VAL A 264 11.13 -0.43 -16.74
C VAL A 264 9.81 0.33 -16.64
N ASN A 265 8.92 -0.09 -15.75
CA ASN A 265 7.64 0.56 -15.45
C ASN A 265 7.62 1.03 -14.00
N CYS A 266 7.02 2.18 -13.73
CA CYS A 266 6.88 2.75 -12.38
C CYS A 266 5.42 2.78 -11.95
N HIS A 267 5.17 2.48 -10.66
CA HIS A 267 3.84 2.34 -10.10
C HIS A 267 3.77 2.91 -8.69
N THR A 268 2.56 3.19 -8.22
CA THR A 268 2.30 3.40 -6.79
C THR A 268 1.73 2.15 -6.14
N LEU A 269 2.16 1.87 -4.90
CA LEU A 269 1.69 0.76 -4.09
C LEU A 269 1.10 1.30 -2.78
N SER A 270 -0.15 0.96 -2.48
CA SER A 270 -0.83 1.42 -1.27
C SER A 270 -1.26 0.24 -0.41
N PRO A 271 -0.55 -0.06 0.68
CA PRO A 271 -0.93 -1.12 1.62
C PRO A 271 -2.15 -0.76 2.48
N GLY A 272 -2.61 0.49 2.42
CA GLY A 272 -3.70 0.98 3.25
C GLY A 272 -3.26 1.22 4.70
N MET A 273 -4.14 0.90 5.63
CA MET A 273 -3.85 0.92 7.08
C MET A 273 -3.43 -0.48 7.51
N VAL A 274 -2.18 -0.64 7.91
CA VAL A 274 -1.64 -1.93 8.31
C VAL A 274 -1.33 -1.93 9.78
N PHE A 275 -1.79 -2.94 10.49
CA PHE A 275 -1.65 -3.09 11.94
C PHE A 275 -0.19 -3.48 12.27
N THR A 276 0.66 -2.47 12.34
CA THR A 276 2.10 -2.55 12.63
C THR A 276 2.45 -1.58 13.75
N ASP A 277 3.62 -1.74 14.36
CA ASP A 277 4.13 -0.78 15.34
C ASP A 277 4.14 0.65 14.77
N LEU A 278 4.51 0.80 13.49
CA LEU A 278 4.48 2.10 12.80
C LEU A 278 3.08 2.78 12.85
N LEU A 279 2.00 2.02 12.81
CA LEU A 279 0.63 2.55 12.89
C LEU A 279 0.17 2.72 14.33
N LEU A 280 0.57 1.80 15.22
CA LEU A 280 0.10 1.76 16.61
C LEU A 280 0.84 2.74 17.50
N ASP A 281 2.13 2.93 17.27
CA ASP A 281 2.93 3.89 17.99
C ASP A 281 2.32 5.28 17.86
N ASP A 282 2.15 5.98 19.00
CA ASP A 282 1.51 7.29 19.07
C ASP A 282 0.05 7.35 18.60
N SER A 283 -0.64 6.22 18.38
CA SER A 283 -2.07 6.21 18.09
C SER A 283 -2.90 6.45 19.36
N THR A 284 -3.98 7.25 19.23
CA THR A 284 -4.93 7.43 20.34
C THR A 284 -6.05 6.39 20.30
N PRO A 285 -6.76 6.12 21.43
CA PRO A 285 -7.92 5.23 21.43
C PRO A 285 -8.95 5.60 20.37
N GLU A 286 -9.22 6.90 20.13
CA GLU A 286 -10.19 7.38 19.14
C GLU A 286 -9.76 7.02 17.72
N LEU A 287 -8.47 7.16 17.39
CA LEU A 287 -7.93 6.74 16.08
C LEU A 287 -8.00 5.23 15.91
N ARG A 288 -7.77 4.48 17.01
CA ARG A 288 -7.85 3.03 16.97
C ARG A 288 -9.28 2.54 16.80
N LYS A 289 -10.28 3.19 17.45
CA LYS A 289 -11.70 2.91 17.19
C LYS A 289 -12.06 3.20 15.73
N PHE A 290 -11.67 4.38 15.24
CA PHE A 290 -11.92 4.82 13.88
C PHE A 290 -10.81 5.76 13.40
N PRO A 291 -10.20 5.52 12.23
CA PRO A 291 -10.59 4.51 11.21
C PRO A 291 -9.92 3.13 11.37
N PHE A 292 -8.98 2.92 12.33
CA PHE A 292 -8.17 1.71 12.37
C PHE A 292 -9.00 0.45 12.62
N GLY A 293 -9.90 0.47 13.59
CA GLY A 293 -10.77 -0.66 13.93
C GLY A 293 -11.70 -1.12 12.79
N VAL A 294 -11.83 -0.30 11.75
CA VAL A 294 -12.64 -0.63 10.57
C VAL A 294 -11.79 -1.00 9.37
N LEU A 295 -10.73 -0.23 9.10
CA LEU A 295 -9.99 -0.30 7.82
C LEU A 295 -8.63 -0.98 7.93
N ALA A 296 -8.07 -1.12 9.14
CA ALA A 296 -6.78 -1.75 9.28
C ALA A 296 -6.85 -3.26 9.01
N ALA A 297 -5.73 -3.81 8.55
CA ALA A 297 -5.55 -5.23 8.32
C ALA A 297 -4.17 -5.66 8.80
N LEU A 298 -3.99 -6.96 9.02
CA LEU A 298 -2.68 -7.53 9.35
C LEU A 298 -1.73 -7.45 8.16
N PRO A 299 -0.42 -7.33 8.41
CA PRO A 299 0.60 -7.31 7.33
C PRO A 299 0.47 -8.47 6.36
N GLU A 300 0.22 -9.69 6.85
CA GLU A 300 0.08 -10.88 5.99
C GLU A 300 -1.12 -10.79 5.09
N THR A 301 -2.27 -10.37 5.62
CA THR A 301 -3.49 -10.18 4.81
C THR A 301 -3.23 -9.20 3.68
N VAL A 302 -2.44 -8.15 3.97
CA VAL A 302 -2.03 -7.16 2.97
C VAL A 302 -1.05 -7.77 1.96
N GLY A 303 -0.06 -8.53 2.44
CA GLY A 303 0.92 -9.22 1.58
C GLY A 303 0.26 -10.25 0.65
N GLU A 304 -0.63 -11.07 1.19
CA GLU A 304 -1.38 -12.08 0.42
C GLU A 304 -2.28 -11.47 -0.65
N ASP A 305 -2.87 -10.31 -0.40
CA ASP A 305 -3.72 -9.59 -1.36
C ASP A 305 -2.90 -8.83 -2.42
N LEU A 306 -1.85 -8.10 -2.00
CA LEU A 306 -1.12 -7.21 -2.88
C LEU A 306 -0.09 -7.93 -3.76
N VAL A 307 0.57 -8.98 -3.29
CA VAL A 307 1.59 -9.67 -4.09
C VAL A 307 1.01 -10.27 -5.37
N PRO A 308 -0.14 -10.96 -5.39
CA PRO A 308 -0.78 -11.36 -6.64
C PRO A 308 -1.10 -10.19 -7.57
N LYS A 309 -1.54 -9.04 -7.03
CA LYS A 309 -1.80 -7.83 -7.83
C LYS A 309 -0.51 -7.24 -8.41
N ILE A 310 0.58 -7.23 -7.64
CA ILE A 310 1.91 -6.82 -8.11
C ILE A 310 2.36 -7.72 -9.26
N LEU A 311 2.27 -9.04 -9.11
CA LEU A 311 2.66 -10.01 -10.12
C LEU A 311 1.81 -9.91 -11.40
N ALA A 312 0.53 -9.57 -11.28
CA ALA A 312 -0.38 -9.37 -12.40
C ALA A 312 -0.28 -7.99 -13.06
N THR A 313 0.53 -7.08 -12.48
CA THR A 313 0.64 -5.70 -12.99
C THR A 313 1.32 -5.69 -14.36
N SER A 314 0.69 -5.01 -15.32
CA SER A 314 1.21 -4.83 -16.68
C SER A 314 1.07 -3.37 -17.13
N GLY A 315 1.95 -2.92 -18.01
CA GLY A 315 2.03 -1.53 -18.45
C GLY A 315 2.61 -0.62 -17.37
N ASN A 316 2.55 0.69 -17.58
CA ASN A 316 3.14 1.72 -16.73
C ASN A 316 2.08 2.46 -15.91
N GLY A 317 2.46 3.22 -14.87
CA GLY A 317 1.60 4.13 -14.13
C GLY A 317 0.46 3.50 -13.32
N LYS A 318 0.53 2.23 -12.96
CA LYS A 318 -0.56 1.55 -12.24
C LYS A 318 -0.59 1.94 -10.76
N LYS A 319 -1.79 1.95 -10.21
CA LYS A 319 -2.05 2.13 -8.77
C LYS A 319 -2.49 0.78 -8.20
N VAL A 320 -1.63 0.16 -7.41
CA VAL A 320 -1.92 -1.13 -6.75
C VAL A 320 -2.32 -0.83 -5.31
N GLU A 321 -3.55 -1.13 -4.95
CA GLU A 321 -4.14 -0.70 -3.67
C GLU A 321 -4.77 -1.88 -2.93
N PHE A 322 -4.54 -1.93 -1.61
CA PHE A 322 -5.24 -2.84 -0.71
C PHE A 322 -6.63 -2.31 -0.37
N LEU A 323 -6.71 -1.03 0.05
CA LEU A 323 -7.97 -0.35 0.35
C LEU A 323 -8.49 0.35 -0.91
N ASP A 324 -9.03 -0.44 -1.85
CA ASP A 324 -9.81 0.09 -2.95
C ASP A 324 -11.22 0.52 -2.48
N ASN A 325 -11.94 1.25 -3.33
CA ASN A 325 -13.27 1.76 -2.99
C ASN A 325 -14.25 0.63 -2.62
N LYS A 326 -14.15 -0.52 -3.28
CA LYS A 326 -15.04 -1.66 -3.01
C LYS A 326 -14.76 -2.24 -1.61
N ARG A 327 -13.49 -2.46 -1.26
CA ARG A 327 -13.11 -2.97 0.06
C ARG A 327 -13.46 -1.98 1.18
N VAL A 328 -13.24 -0.69 0.95
CA VAL A 328 -13.65 0.35 1.91
C VAL A 328 -15.16 0.27 2.17
N LEU A 329 -15.98 0.27 1.12
CA LEU A 329 -17.44 0.15 1.26
C LEU A 329 -17.86 -1.14 1.97
N THR A 330 -17.24 -2.28 1.62
CA THR A 330 -17.51 -3.56 2.29
C THR A 330 -17.20 -3.50 3.78
N LYS A 331 -16.04 -2.96 4.16
CA LYS A 331 -15.64 -2.81 5.56
C LYS A 331 -16.57 -1.90 6.36
N PHE A 332 -17.04 -0.81 5.74
CA PHE A 332 -18.05 0.05 6.36
C PHE A 332 -19.39 -0.66 6.53
N TYR A 333 -19.86 -1.39 5.52
CA TYR A 333 -21.09 -2.18 5.59
C TYR A 333 -21.01 -3.23 6.71
N GLU A 334 -19.92 -4.01 6.76
CA GLU A 334 -19.65 -5.00 7.80
C GLU A 334 -19.70 -4.39 9.22
N LYS A 335 -19.05 -3.23 9.42
CA LYS A 335 -18.99 -2.58 10.73
C LYS A 335 -20.32 -1.95 11.15
N PHE A 336 -20.95 -1.16 10.26
CA PHE A 336 -22.06 -0.29 10.64
C PHE A 336 -23.44 -0.87 10.32
N VAL A 337 -23.55 -1.82 9.39
CA VAL A 337 -24.82 -2.46 9.03
C VAL A 337 -24.91 -3.87 9.63
N GLU A 338 -23.86 -4.68 9.50
CA GLU A 338 -23.85 -6.04 10.05
C GLU A 338 -23.42 -6.07 11.53
N GLY A 339 -22.86 -4.97 12.07
CA GLY A 339 -22.43 -4.88 13.46
C GLY A 339 -21.20 -5.75 13.80
N LYS A 340 -20.39 -6.12 12.78
CA LYS A 340 -19.20 -6.95 13.02
C LYS A 340 -18.20 -6.21 13.93
N PRO A 341 -17.72 -6.86 15.02
CA PRO A 341 -16.70 -6.28 15.88
C PRO A 341 -15.36 -6.14 15.11
N SER A 342 -14.51 -5.24 15.58
CA SER A 342 -13.14 -5.20 15.08
C SER A 342 -12.36 -6.41 15.60
N GLU A 343 -11.50 -6.98 14.77
CA GLU A 343 -10.61 -8.07 15.17
C GLU A 343 -9.42 -7.60 16.03
N PHE A 344 -9.12 -6.30 16.01
CA PHE A 344 -7.87 -5.75 16.55
C PHE A 344 -8.06 -4.78 17.69
N VAL A 345 -9.24 -4.18 17.78
CA VAL A 345 -9.52 -3.08 18.73
C VAL A 345 -10.90 -3.28 19.34
N ASP A 346 -10.99 -3.16 20.66
CA ASP A 346 -12.26 -3.19 21.37
C ASP A 346 -13.04 -1.86 21.21
N ASP A 347 -14.24 -1.81 21.79
CA ASP A 347 -15.10 -0.62 21.73
C ASP A 347 -14.53 0.57 22.53
N ASP A 348 -13.56 0.36 23.41
CA ASP A 348 -12.84 1.39 24.14
C ASP A 348 -11.58 1.89 23.41
N GLY A 349 -11.19 1.25 22.30
CA GLY A 349 -10.01 1.59 21.52
C GLY A 349 -8.73 0.95 22.06
N ASN A 350 -8.85 -0.08 22.93
CA ASN A 350 -7.70 -0.87 23.33
C ASN A 350 -7.37 -1.91 22.27
N VAL A 351 -6.09 -2.16 22.08
CA VAL A 351 -5.63 -3.19 21.16
C VAL A 351 -5.85 -4.56 21.81
N ILE A 352 -6.74 -5.37 21.23
CA ILE A 352 -7.05 -6.73 21.70
C ILE A 352 -6.19 -7.79 21.04
N LYS A 353 -5.60 -7.47 19.89
CA LYS A 353 -4.70 -8.37 19.15
C LYS A 353 -3.53 -7.58 18.61
N LYS A 354 -2.33 -7.81 19.14
CA LYS A 354 -1.12 -7.18 18.64
C LYS A 354 -0.54 -7.96 17.47
N PRO A 355 0.07 -7.28 16.46
CA PRO A 355 0.67 -7.96 15.31
C PRO A 355 1.62 -9.09 15.71
N GLY A 356 2.52 -8.87 16.67
CA GLY A 356 3.49 -9.88 17.13
C GLY A 356 2.90 -11.11 17.82
N GLU A 357 1.70 -11.02 18.39
CA GLU A 357 1.06 -12.13 19.08
C GLU A 357 0.41 -13.14 18.13
N THR A 358 0.14 -12.74 16.90
CA THR A 358 -0.53 -13.56 15.89
C THR A 358 0.41 -14.59 15.27
N TYR A 359 1.72 -14.42 15.43
CA TYR A 359 2.76 -15.15 14.69
C TYR A 359 3.71 -15.94 15.56
N ALA A 360 3.42 -16.05 16.84
CA ALA A 360 4.24 -16.76 17.83
C ALA A 360 3.87 -18.24 17.92
N ASP A 361 3.92 -19.00 16.85
CA ASP A 361 3.66 -20.44 16.90
C ASP A 361 4.77 -21.21 17.64
N ASN A 362 5.94 -20.58 17.87
CA ASN A 362 7.11 -21.25 18.45
C ASN A 362 7.79 -20.44 19.56
N GLY A 363 7.11 -19.43 20.11
CA GLY A 363 7.73 -18.53 21.11
C GLY A 363 8.74 -17.53 20.52
N VAL A 364 8.91 -17.51 19.21
CA VAL A 364 9.69 -16.51 18.49
C VAL A 364 8.72 -15.44 18.02
N ALA A 365 8.88 -14.19 18.48
CA ALA A 365 8.12 -13.07 17.99
C ALA A 365 8.33 -12.95 16.48
N LYS A 366 7.28 -13.13 15.69
CA LYS A 366 7.33 -12.87 14.25
C LYS A 366 7.49 -11.37 14.07
N GLN A 367 8.48 -10.97 13.31
CA GLN A 367 8.78 -9.56 13.00
C GLN A 367 7.93 -9.15 11.79
N TYR A 368 6.71 -8.67 12.06
CA TYR A 368 5.90 -8.01 11.03
C TYR A 368 5.90 -6.51 11.24
#